data_e3bd1571b027938e1020570a2515da61
#
_entry.id   e3bd1571b027938e1020570a2515da61
#
_cell.length_a   1.000
_cell.length_b   1.000
_cell.length_c   1.000
_cell.angle_alpha   90.00
_cell.angle_beta   90.00
_cell.angle_gamma   90.00
#
_symmetry.space_group_name_H-M   'P 1'
#
loop_
_entity.id
_entity.type
_entity.pdbx_description
1 polymer ?
#
loop_
_entity_poly.entity_id
_entity_poly.type
_entity_poly.pdbx_seq_one_letter_code
_entity_poly.pdbx_strand_id
1 'polypeptide(L)'
;MITNKADEPKTANDRALALVMARFLATHRLFFFLNLLQLAVCLRIFANFAVIAGFLAAFAGLFYLHVRLYFDTLIFRDFADERLGQGEFDAGLLELNLTSKPPKIRDMKSRCIGAIGLYKLTATLTIVVAAAALAGYYLG
;
A
#
# COMPACT_ATOMS: atom_id res chain seq x y z
N MET A 1 23.39 21.78 27.44
CA MET A 1 22.65 21.17 26.35
C MET A 1 23.02 19.69 26.35
N ILE A 2 22.27 18.85 27.05
CA ILE A 2 22.57 17.42 27.22
C ILE A 2 21.79 16.71 26.12
N THR A 3 22.44 16.42 25.00
CA THR A 3 21.92 15.55 23.98
C THR A 3 21.84 14.13 24.56
N ASN A 4 20.63 13.63 24.72
CA ASN A 4 20.38 12.32 25.31
C ASN A 4 20.84 11.25 24.34
N LYS A 5 22.01 10.69 24.56
CA LYS A 5 22.72 9.68 23.74
C LYS A 5 21.94 8.35 23.61
N ALA A 6 20.77 8.24 24.26
CA ALA A 6 19.90 7.06 24.20
C ALA A 6 18.99 7.01 22.98
N ASP A 7 18.79 8.13 22.25
CA ASP A 7 17.84 8.21 21.12
C ASP A 7 18.50 7.97 19.75
N GLU A 8 19.82 8.14 19.62
CA GLU A 8 20.54 7.97 18.34
C GLU A 8 20.40 6.56 17.72
N PRO A 9 20.59 5.44 18.47
CA PRO A 9 20.51 4.12 17.84
C PRO A 9 19.11 3.73 17.39
N LYS A 10 18.08 4.25 18.05
CA LYS A 10 16.68 3.98 17.70
C LYS A 10 16.27 4.72 16.43
N THR A 11 16.66 5.98 16.30
CA THR A 11 16.37 6.81 15.10
C THR A 11 17.09 6.28 13.86
N ALA A 12 18.35 5.85 13.97
CA ALA A 12 19.10 5.25 12.86
C ALA A 12 18.47 3.94 12.39
N ASN A 13 18.00 3.09 13.30
CA ASN A 13 17.31 1.85 12.98
C ASN A 13 15.94 2.11 12.33
N ASP A 14 15.19 3.08 12.85
CA ASP A 14 13.88 3.47 12.30
C ASP A 14 14.02 4.01 10.88
N ARG A 15 15.06 4.79 10.61
CA ARG A 15 15.39 5.29 9.27
C ARG A 15 15.72 4.16 8.29
N ALA A 16 16.55 3.21 8.73
CA ALA A 16 16.87 2.03 7.91
C ALA A 16 15.63 1.20 7.58
N LEU A 17 14.75 0.98 8.58
CA LEU A 17 13.48 0.29 8.37
C LEU A 17 12.58 1.04 7.38
N ALA A 18 12.47 2.36 7.52
CA ALA A 18 11.67 3.19 6.61
C ALA A 18 12.19 3.10 5.17
N LEU A 19 13.51 3.15 4.97
CA LEU A 19 14.13 3.04 3.65
C LEU A 19 13.87 1.67 3.00
N VAL A 20 14.04 0.59 3.77
CA VAL A 20 13.76 -0.77 3.29
C VAL A 20 12.29 -0.90 2.92
N MET A 21 11.38 -0.38 3.76
CA MET A 21 9.94 -0.42 3.49
C MET A 21 9.57 0.39 2.25
N ALA A 22 10.11 1.60 2.08
CA ALA A 22 9.85 2.40 0.88
C ALA A 22 10.25 1.65 -0.40
N ARG A 23 11.41 0.99 -0.40
CA ARG A 23 11.88 0.19 -1.55
C ARG A 23 11.03 -1.06 -1.77
N PHE A 24 10.67 -1.77 -0.70
CA PHE A 24 9.81 -2.95 -0.77
C PHE A 24 8.42 -2.58 -1.32
N LEU A 25 7.79 -1.56 -0.76
CA LEU A 25 6.47 -1.11 -1.20
C LEU A 25 6.49 -0.62 -2.66
N ALA A 26 7.58 -0.02 -3.14
CA ALA A 26 7.69 0.44 -4.53
C ALA A 26 7.51 -0.71 -5.55
N THR A 27 7.70 -1.97 -5.15
CA THR A 27 7.44 -3.14 -6.01
C THR A 27 5.95 -3.33 -6.34
N HIS A 28 5.02 -2.65 -5.61
CA HIS A 28 3.59 -2.67 -5.94
C HIS A 28 3.31 -2.21 -7.38
N ARG A 29 4.21 -1.42 -7.98
CA ARG A 29 4.09 -0.96 -9.37
C ARG A 29 4.04 -2.12 -10.36
N LEU A 30 4.75 -3.22 -10.08
CA LEU A 30 4.69 -4.44 -10.91
C LEU A 30 3.29 -5.04 -10.89
N PHE A 31 2.67 -5.15 -9.70
CA PHE A 31 1.29 -5.61 -9.58
C PHE A 31 0.30 -4.65 -10.24
N PHE A 32 0.55 -3.35 -10.16
CA PHE A 32 -0.28 -2.36 -10.83
C PHE A 32 -0.31 -2.57 -12.35
N PHE A 33 0.86 -2.70 -12.99
CA PHE A 33 0.94 -2.99 -14.43
C PHE A 33 0.32 -4.34 -14.79
N LEU A 34 0.55 -5.36 -13.96
CA LEU A 34 -0.07 -6.68 -14.15
C LEU A 34 -1.60 -6.58 -14.08
N ASN A 35 -2.15 -5.83 -13.14
CA ASN A 35 -3.60 -5.61 -13.03
C ASN A 35 -4.16 -4.84 -14.22
N LEU A 36 -3.45 -3.84 -14.75
CA LEU A 36 -3.88 -3.14 -15.97
C LEU A 36 -3.91 -4.08 -17.18
N LEU A 37 -2.89 -4.90 -17.35
CA LEU A 37 -2.84 -5.91 -18.41
C LEU A 37 -4.00 -6.90 -18.26
N GLN A 38 -4.23 -7.39 -17.06
CA GLN A 38 -5.31 -8.32 -16.74
C GLN A 38 -6.68 -7.70 -17.02
N LEU A 39 -6.90 -6.43 -16.68
CA LEU A 39 -8.13 -5.70 -17.00
C LEU A 39 -8.34 -5.64 -18.52
N ALA A 40 -7.31 -5.27 -19.29
CA ALA A 40 -7.40 -5.20 -20.74
C ALA A 40 -7.76 -6.57 -21.35
N VAL A 41 -7.16 -7.66 -20.84
CA VAL A 41 -7.47 -9.03 -21.24
C VAL A 41 -8.93 -9.39 -20.92
N CYS A 42 -9.40 -9.10 -19.70
CA CYS A 42 -10.79 -9.36 -19.30
C CYS A 42 -11.80 -8.63 -20.19
N LEU A 43 -11.57 -7.35 -20.48
CA LEU A 43 -12.43 -6.56 -21.37
C LEU A 43 -12.46 -7.09 -22.80
N ARG A 44 -11.40 -7.79 -23.24
CA ARG A 44 -11.31 -8.36 -24.58
C ARG A 44 -11.99 -9.73 -24.70
N ILE A 45 -11.93 -10.52 -23.63
CA ILE A 45 -12.39 -11.92 -23.64
C ILE A 45 -13.87 -12.03 -23.30
N PHE A 46 -14.35 -11.29 -22.28
CA PHE A 46 -15.72 -11.40 -21.81
C PHE A 46 -16.66 -10.47 -22.59
N ALA A 47 -17.78 -11.04 -23.08
CA ALA A 47 -18.85 -10.28 -23.73
C ALA A 47 -20.06 -10.04 -22.79
N ASN A 48 -20.15 -10.77 -21.69
CA ASN A 48 -21.26 -10.65 -20.74
C ASN A 48 -21.10 -9.41 -19.86
N PHE A 49 -22.06 -8.49 -19.93
CA PHE A 49 -22.02 -7.22 -19.20
C PHE A 49 -21.94 -7.40 -17.68
N ALA A 50 -22.64 -8.37 -17.10
CA ALA A 50 -22.62 -8.61 -15.66
C ALA A 50 -21.23 -9.08 -15.19
N VAL A 51 -20.58 -9.93 -15.97
CA VAL A 51 -19.20 -10.40 -15.72
C VAL A 51 -18.22 -9.23 -15.80
N ILE A 52 -18.32 -8.41 -16.85
CA ILE A 52 -17.48 -7.22 -17.00
C ILE A 52 -17.65 -6.26 -15.82
N ALA A 53 -18.91 -5.99 -15.41
CA ALA A 53 -19.20 -5.11 -14.27
C ALA A 53 -18.57 -5.64 -12.96
N GLY A 54 -18.64 -6.95 -12.74
CA GLY A 54 -17.99 -7.60 -11.59
C GLY A 54 -16.46 -7.42 -11.60
N PHE A 55 -15.81 -7.62 -12.74
CA PHE A 55 -14.37 -7.38 -12.87
C PHE A 55 -14.02 -5.91 -12.69
N LEU A 56 -14.78 -4.98 -13.28
CA LEU A 56 -14.54 -3.53 -13.09
C LEU A 56 -14.63 -3.13 -11.62
N ALA A 57 -15.60 -3.65 -10.87
CA ALA A 57 -15.71 -3.40 -9.43
C ALA A 57 -14.50 -3.96 -8.66
N ALA A 58 -14.03 -5.18 -8.99
CA ALA A 58 -12.83 -5.76 -8.40
C ALA A 58 -11.57 -4.93 -8.69
N PHE A 59 -11.42 -4.47 -9.95
CA PHE A 59 -10.29 -3.61 -10.34
C PHE A 59 -10.36 -2.23 -9.70
N ALA A 60 -11.54 -1.66 -9.47
CA ALA A 60 -11.68 -0.41 -8.71
C ALA A 60 -11.17 -0.57 -7.27
N GLY A 61 -11.48 -1.69 -6.62
CA GLY A 61 -10.93 -2.04 -5.30
C GLY A 61 -9.41 -2.21 -5.32
N LEU A 62 -8.87 -2.93 -6.30
CA LEU A 62 -7.41 -3.09 -6.47
C LEU A 62 -6.73 -1.74 -6.74
N PHE A 63 -7.32 -0.89 -7.57
CA PHE A 63 -6.80 0.45 -7.84
C PHE A 63 -6.70 1.30 -6.56
N TYR A 64 -7.75 1.28 -5.73
CA TYR A 64 -7.74 1.94 -4.42
C TYR A 64 -6.58 1.44 -3.54
N LEU A 65 -6.36 0.13 -3.47
CA LEU A 65 -5.24 -0.45 -2.72
C LEU A 65 -3.88 -0.01 -3.26
N HIS A 66 -3.72 0.10 -4.59
CA HIS A 66 -2.51 0.60 -5.21
C HIS A 66 -2.24 2.07 -4.87
N VAL A 67 -3.26 2.93 -4.91
CA VAL A 67 -3.15 4.34 -4.50
C VAL A 67 -2.68 4.42 -3.05
N ARG A 68 -3.24 3.60 -2.16
CA ARG A 68 -2.86 3.57 -0.76
C ARG A 68 -1.43 3.09 -0.55
N LEU A 69 -1.00 2.02 -1.25
CA LEU A 69 0.39 1.54 -1.22
C LEU A 69 1.38 2.57 -1.76
N TYR A 70 0.99 3.30 -2.81
CA TYR A 70 1.79 4.39 -3.33
C TYR A 70 1.97 5.51 -2.31
N PHE A 71 0.89 5.90 -1.62
CA PHE A 71 0.93 6.89 -0.54
C PHE A 71 1.83 6.43 0.62
N ASP A 72 1.67 5.18 1.08
CA ASP A 72 2.53 4.62 2.11
C ASP A 72 4.02 4.61 1.67
N THR A 73 4.30 4.33 0.39
CA THR A 73 5.66 4.37 -0.17
C THR A 73 6.28 5.76 -0.04
N LEU A 74 5.52 6.82 -0.34
CA LEU A 74 5.97 8.21 -0.23
C LEU A 74 6.26 8.57 1.24
N ILE A 75 5.36 8.22 2.15
CA ILE A 75 5.53 8.50 3.59
C ILE A 75 6.78 7.80 4.15
N PHE A 76 6.99 6.52 3.83
CA PHE A 76 8.19 5.81 4.28
C PHE A 76 9.46 6.41 3.67
N ARG A 77 9.40 6.95 2.46
CA ARG A 77 10.52 7.69 1.86
C ARG A 77 10.80 8.97 2.65
N ASP A 78 9.78 9.76 2.98
CA ASP A 78 9.93 11.00 3.72
C ASP A 78 10.46 10.75 5.14
N PHE A 79 10.08 9.65 5.80
CA PHE A 79 10.67 9.22 7.06
C PHE A 79 12.15 8.82 6.90
N ALA A 80 12.51 8.13 5.82
CA ALA A 80 13.89 7.74 5.55
C ALA A 80 14.79 8.93 5.25
N ASP A 81 14.25 9.93 4.54
CA ASP A 81 14.94 11.16 4.15
C ASP A 81 14.90 12.25 5.26
N GLU A 82 14.29 11.94 6.42
CA GLU A 82 14.11 12.87 7.57
C GLU A 82 13.35 14.16 7.21
N ARG A 83 12.53 14.10 6.15
CA ARG A 83 11.70 15.24 5.71
C ARG A 83 10.44 15.38 6.56
N LEU A 84 10.01 14.30 7.20
CA LEU A 84 8.79 14.22 7.99
C LEU A 84 9.04 13.36 9.23
N GLY A 85 8.77 13.91 10.40
CA GLY A 85 8.78 13.16 11.66
C GLY A 85 7.52 12.31 11.83
N GLN A 86 7.64 11.16 12.52
CA GLN A 86 6.47 10.31 12.77
C GLN A 86 5.38 11.03 13.55
N GLY A 87 5.76 11.86 14.54
CA GLY A 87 4.82 12.68 15.32
C GLY A 87 4.17 13.80 14.50
N GLU A 88 4.93 14.44 13.61
CA GLU A 88 4.42 15.48 12.71
C GLU A 88 3.41 14.91 11.71
N PHE A 89 3.67 13.72 11.19
CA PHE A 89 2.74 13.01 10.32
C PHE A 89 1.42 12.70 11.03
N ASP A 90 1.49 12.16 12.25
CA ASP A 90 0.31 11.82 13.04
C ASP A 90 -0.49 13.08 13.42
N ALA A 91 0.20 14.18 13.76
CA ALA A 91 -0.44 15.47 14.04
C ALA A 91 -1.14 16.02 12.79
N GLY A 92 -0.50 15.96 11.62
CA GLY A 92 -1.10 16.38 10.36
C GLY A 92 -2.35 15.57 9.97
N LEU A 93 -2.35 14.25 10.20
CA LEU A 93 -3.54 13.42 9.96
C LEU A 93 -4.71 13.83 10.85
N LEU A 94 -4.44 14.22 12.10
CA LEU A 94 -5.47 14.69 13.04
C LEU A 94 -6.01 16.07 12.62
N GLU A 95 -5.13 16.99 12.28
CA GLU A 95 -5.48 18.35 11.87
C GLU A 95 -6.35 18.35 10.59
N LEU A 96 -6.04 17.46 9.65
CA LEU A 96 -6.81 17.27 8.41
C LEU A 96 -8.10 16.44 8.62
N ASN A 97 -8.44 16.06 9.86
CA ASN A 97 -9.59 15.20 10.17
C ASN A 97 -9.59 13.85 9.41
N LEU A 98 -8.42 13.37 8.99
CA LEU A 98 -8.28 12.07 8.34
C LEU A 98 -8.28 10.91 9.33
N THR A 99 -8.18 11.20 10.61
CA THR A 99 -8.35 10.25 11.71
C THR A 99 -9.16 10.90 12.82
N SER A 100 -10.13 10.17 13.38
CA SER A 100 -10.99 10.65 14.47
C SER A 100 -10.45 10.28 15.85
N LYS A 101 -9.38 9.51 15.93
CA LYS A 101 -8.78 9.10 17.20
C LYS A 101 -7.43 9.77 17.36
N PRO A 102 -7.10 10.26 18.57
CA PRO A 102 -5.75 10.76 18.85
C PRO A 102 -4.75 9.67 18.45
N PRO A 103 -3.71 10.03 17.73
CA PRO A 103 -2.75 9.06 17.23
C PRO A 103 -2.14 8.33 18.42
N LYS A 104 -2.39 7.02 18.50
CA LYS A 104 -1.57 6.17 19.33
C LYS A 104 -0.18 6.27 18.71
N ILE A 105 0.82 6.74 19.47
CA ILE A 105 2.20 6.80 18.99
C ILE A 105 2.57 5.42 18.46
N ARG A 106 2.53 5.28 17.14
CA ARG A 106 2.90 4.03 16.48
C ARG A 106 4.38 4.07 16.22
N ASP A 107 5.10 3.08 16.75
CA ASP A 107 6.50 2.89 16.42
C ASP A 107 6.66 2.49 14.94
N MET A 108 7.84 2.70 14.38
CA MET A 108 8.15 2.40 12.98
C MET A 108 7.84 0.94 12.63
N LYS A 109 8.14 0.01 13.55
CA LYS A 109 7.87 -1.42 13.35
C LYS A 109 6.39 -1.72 13.15
N SER A 110 5.51 -1.13 13.97
CA SER A 110 4.05 -1.30 13.82
C SER A 110 3.54 -0.73 12.50
N ARG A 111 4.11 0.39 12.03
CA ARG A 111 3.80 0.97 10.71
C ARG A 111 4.21 0.03 9.57
N CYS A 112 5.42 -0.54 9.65
CA CYS A 112 5.90 -1.52 8.68
C CYS A 112 4.99 -2.76 8.62
N ILE A 113 4.57 -3.31 9.75
CA ILE A 113 3.66 -4.47 9.81
C ILE A 113 2.33 -4.16 9.12
N GLY A 114 1.76 -2.96 9.37
CA GLY A 114 0.53 -2.52 8.71
C GLY A 114 0.67 -2.42 7.19
N ALA A 115 1.76 -1.82 6.73
CA ALA A 115 2.04 -1.67 5.30
C ALA A 115 2.29 -3.02 4.60
N ILE A 116 2.99 -3.96 5.25
CA ILE A 116 3.18 -5.33 4.75
C ILE A 116 1.82 -6.06 4.66
N GLY A 117 0.94 -5.87 5.64
CA GLY A 117 -0.42 -6.43 5.59
C GLY A 117 -1.20 -5.96 4.38
N LEU A 118 -1.17 -4.65 4.10
CA LEU A 118 -1.80 -4.05 2.92
C LEU A 118 -1.20 -4.58 1.61
N TYR A 119 0.12 -4.70 1.54
CA TYR A 119 0.82 -5.25 0.38
C TYR A 119 0.41 -6.72 0.11
N LYS A 120 0.38 -7.56 1.15
CA LYS A 120 -0.08 -8.95 1.05
C LYS A 120 -1.52 -9.05 0.57
N LEU A 121 -2.42 -8.20 1.11
CA LEU A 121 -3.80 -8.14 0.67
C LEU A 121 -3.90 -7.81 -0.83
N THR A 122 -3.17 -6.81 -1.29
CA THR A 122 -3.15 -6.41 -2.71
C THR A 122 -2.64 -7.56 -3.60
N ALA A 123 -1.55 -8.21 -3.21
CA ALA A 123 -1.00 -9.35 -3.95
C ALA A 123 -1.99 -10.52 -4.01
N THR A 124 -2.62 -10.86 -2.89
CA THR A 124 -3.62 -11.94 -2.82
C THR A 124 -4.82 -11.64 -3.72
N LEU A 125 -5.37 -10.42 -3.65
CA LEU A 125 -6.50 -10.03 -4.50
C LEU A 125 -6.14 -10.03 -5.98
N THR A 126 -4.93 -9.61 -6.35
CA THR A 126 -4.44 -9.71 -7.73
C THR A 126 -4.46 -11.16 -8.23
N ILE A 127 -3.99 -12.11 -7.41
CA ILE A 127 -3.99 -13.54 -7.75
C ILE A 127 -5.42 -14.08 -7.86
N VAL A 128 -6.30 -13.72 -6.92
CA VAL A 128 -7.70 -14.17 -6.92
C VAL A 128 -8.43 -13.69 -8.18
N VAL A 129 -8.26 -12.42 -8.55
CA VAL A 129 -8.88 -11.85 -9.76
C VAL A 129 -8.31 -12.53 -11.02
N ALA A 130 -6.99 -12.83 -11.07
CA ALA A 130 -6.39 -13.59 -12.16
C ALA A 130 -6.98 -15.00 -12.29
N ALA A 131 -7.10 -15.71 -11.18
CA ALA A 131 -7.67 -17.05 -11.15
C ALA A 131 -9.15 -17.06 -11.58
N ALA A 132 -9.94 -16.06 -11.13
CA ALA A 132 -11.32 -15.90 -11.53
C ALA A 132 -11.46 -15.61 -13.04
N ALA A 133 -10.58 -14.79 -13.61
CA ALA A 133 -10.55 -14.50 -15.04
C ALA A 133 -10.23 -15.77 -15.87
N LEU A 134 -9.23 -16.55 -15.44
CA LEU A 134 -8.89 -17.83 -16.09
C LEU A 134 -10.04 -18.83 -16.01
N ALA A 135 -10.63 -19.00 -14.81
CA ALA A 135 -11.78 -19.89 -14.63
C ALA A 135 -12.96 -19.48 -15.53
N GLY A 136 -13.28 -18.20 -15.58
CA GLY A 136 -14.34 -17.69 -16.46
C GLY A 136 -14.07 -17.89 -17.94
N TYR A 137 -12.80 -17.87 -18.37
CA TYR A 137 -12.41 -18.17 -19.75
C TYR A 137 -12.59 -19.65 -20.14
N TYR A 138 -12.29 -20.58 -19.22
CA TYR A 138 -12.37 -22.02 -19.50
C TYR A 138 -13.77 -22.61 -19.29
N LEU A 139 -14.62 -21.97 -18.50
CA LEU A 139 -15.95 -22.46 -18.14
C LEU A 139 -17.09 -21.77 -18.93
N GLY A 140 -16.83 -20.69 -19.60
CA GLY A 140 -17.79 -19.94 -20.41
C GLY A 140 -17.58 -20.15 -21.87
#